data_cc504692f7a60ca401b90188e2e34c0d
#
_entry.id   cc504692f7a60ca401b90188e2e34c0d
#
_cell.length_a   1.000
_cell.length_b   1.000
_cell.length_c   1.000
_cell.angle_alpha   90.00
_cell.angle_beta   90.00
_cell.angle_gamma   90.00
#
_symmetry.space_group_name_H-M   'P 1'
#
loop_
_entity.id
_entity.type
_entity.pdbx_description
1 polymer ?
#
loop_
_entity_poly.entity_id
_entity_poly.type
_entity_poly.pdbx_seq_one_letter_code
_entity_poly.pdbx_strand_id
1 'polypeptide(L)'
;MTPLEHALVALGRELELPSAPDLVPAVRARLEPRRSRRPLLLALAAAALLALAAALAVPQARSTILRFFHLGGVTIERVETLPPAQERPLAQGLGPPLAASQAQLKVNFEPLLPPEIHRVYVDDGAVLALLRDHGKTVLLTEFGDSFYEKKIVGGEETRVEQVRVGGDDGLWIAGARHVFRMPSHAPRMAGNVLIWTHGDVTLRLEGPLTQAEAVRLALRTTQ
;
A
#
# COMPACT_ATOMS: atom_id res chain seq x y z
N MET A 1 5.52 83.80 -40.35
CA MET A 1 6.15 83.35 -39.08
C MET A 1 6.20 84.54 -38.13
N THR A 2 5.68 84.33 -36.94
CA THR A 2 5.68 85.33 -35.86
C THR A 2 7.08 85.46 -35.23
N PRO A 3 7.43 86.56 -34.55
CA PRO A 3 8.70 86.69 -33.85
C PRO A 3 8.94 85.53 -32.82
N LEU A 4 7.88 85.02 -32.23
CA LEU A 4 7.90 83.90 -31.29
C LEU A 4 8.31 82.56 -31.96
N GLU A 5 7.80 82.31 -33.16
CA GLU A 5 8.16 81.14 -33.93
C GLU A 5 9.63 81.08 -34.32
N HIS A 6 10.20 82.25 -34.67
CA HIS A 6 11.63 82.37 -34.96
C HIS A 6 12.47 82.09 -33.69
N ALA A 7 12.09 82.65 -32.52
CA ALA A 7 12.77 82.47 -31.28
C ALA A 7 12.72 80.95 -30.84
N LEU A 8 11.58 80.27 -31.02
CA LEU A 8 11.47 78.85 -30.68
C LEU A 8 12.30 77.93 -31.62
N VAL A 9 12.41 78.27 -32.89
CA VAL A 9 13.25 77.54 -33.84
C VAL A 9 14.75 77.77 -33.53
N ALA A 10 15.14 78.98 -33.14
CA ALA A 10 16.50 79.27 -32.75
C ALA A 10 16.86 78.47 -31.47
N LEU A 11 15.99 78.52 -30.46
CA LEU A 11 16.21 77.78 -29.19
C LEU A 11 16.29 76.26 -29.44
N GLY A 12 15.43 75.70 -30.34
CA GLY A 12 15.47 74.28 -30.70
C GLY A 12 16.76 73.82 -31.39
N ARG A 13 17.47 74.78 -32.06
CA ARG A 13 18.80 74.51 -32.67
C ARG A 13 19.96 74.57 -31.66
N GLU A 14 19.78 75.30 -30.58
CA GLU A 14 20.77 75.44 -29.51
C GLU A 14 20.67 74.31 -28.46
N LEU A 15 19.55 73.55 -28.46
CA LEU A 15 19.38 72.46 -27.57
C LEU A 15 20.22 71.25 -28.07
N GLU A 16 21.27 70.93 -27.37
CA GLU A 16 21.99 69.65 -27.52
C GLU A 16 21.16 68.53 -26.95
N LEU A 17 20.48 67.83 -27.84
CA LEU A 17 19.75 66.59 -27.45
C LEU A 17 20.74 65.45 -27.30
N PRO A 18 20.73 64.77 -26.17
CA PRO A 18 21.56 63.57 -26.03
C PRO A 18 21.22 62.54 -27.12
N SER A 19 22.24 61.87 -27.63
CA SER A 19 22.06 60.82 -28.64
C SER A 19 21.07 59.79 -28.15
N ALA A 20 20.07 59.48 -28.99
CA ALA A 20 19.08 58.45 -28.64
C ALA A 20 19.76 57.12 -28.29
N PRO A 21 19.45 56.52 -27.15
CA PRO A 21 20.03 55.22 -26.79
C PRO A 21 19.62 54.17 -27.82
N ASP A 22 20.54 53.28 -28.18
CA ASP A 22 20.24 52.13 -29.03
C ASP A 22 19.36 51.15 -28.29
N LEU A 23 18.05 51.18 -28.57
CA LEU A 23 17.02 50.32 -27.97
C LEU A 23 16.89 48.97 -28.70
N VAL A 24 17.52 48.80 -29.85
CA VAL A 24 17.41 47.59 -30.68
C VAL A 24 17.81 46.30 -29.93
N PRO A 25 18.95 46.29 -29.18
CA PRO A 25 19.31 45.09 -28.41
C PRO A 25 18.30 44.75 -27.30
N ALA A 26 17.81 45.78 -26.59
CA ALA A 26 16.86 45.59 -25.51
C ALA A 26 15.49 45.08 -25.99
N VAL A 27 15.02 45.59 -27.13
CA VAL A 27 13.76 45.13 -27.76
C VAL A 27 13.93 43.75 -28.32
N ARG A 28 15.06 43.44 -28.99
CA ARG A 28 15.34 42.10 -29.52
C ARG A 28 15.37 41.04 -28.40
N ALA A 29 16.03 41.32 -27.28
CA ALA A 29 16.08 40.43 -26.12
C ALA A 29 14.69 40.16 -25.49
N ARG A 30 13.74 41.11 -25.61
CA ARG A 30 12.34 40.92 -25.16
C ARG A 30 11.48 40.19 -26.16
N LEU A 31 11.79 40.26 -27.44
CA LEU A 31 11.06 39.59 -28.52
C LEU A 31 11.56 38.15 -28.73
N GLU A 32 12.74 37.78 -28.25
CA GLU A 32 13.19 36.40 -28.28
C GLU A 32 12.22 35.54 -27.46
N PRO A 33 11.53 34.55 -28.09
CA PRO A 33 10.61 33.70 -27.36
C PRO A 33 11.36 32.90 -26.30
N ARG A 34 11.12 33.19 -25.03
CA ARG A 34 11.62 32.35 -23.94
C ARG A 34 11.17 30.93 -24.23
N ARG A 35 12.09 30.07 -24.69
CA ARG A 35 11.80 28.63 -24.87
C ARG A 35 11.34 28.07 -23.53
N SER A 36 10.01 28.01 -23.38
CA SER A 36 9.38 27.43 -22.21
C SER A 36 9.77 25.95 -22.14
N ARG A 37 10.41 25.53 -21.07
CA ARG A 37 10.72 24.11 -20.82
C ARG A 37 9.46 23.32 -20.41
N ARG A 38 8.32 24.03 -20.24
CA ARG A 38 7.04 23.42 -19.85
C ARG A 38 6.56 22.29 -20.78
N PRO A 39 6.61 22.42 -22.11
CA PRO A 39 6.19 21.32 -22.98
C PRO A 39 7.10 20.10 -22.88
N LEU A 40 8.41 20.32 -22.65
CA LEU A 40 9.36 19.22 -22.44
C LEU A 40 9.07 18.47 -21.11
N LEU A 41 8.80 19.21 -20.03
CA LEU A 41 8.45 18.63 -18.75
C LEU A 41 7.13 17.87 -18.79
N LEU A 42 6.12 18.41 -19.51
CA LEU A 42 4.84 17.72 -19.72
C LEU A 42 5.02 16.46 -20.56
N ALA A 43 5.83 16.49 -21.60
CA ALA A 43 6.13 15.33 -22.43
C ALA A 43 6.86 14.22 -21.61
N LEU A 44 7.82 14.61 -20.76
CA LEU A 44 8.50 13.67 -19.86
C LEU A 44 7.54 13.07 -18.83
N ALA A 45 6.66 13.88 -18.23
CA ALA A 45 5.66 13.40 -17.29
C ALA A 45 4.67 12.44 -17.96
N ALA A 46 4.20 12.76 -19.17
CA ALA A 46 3.32 11.87 -19.95
C ALA A 46 4.02 10.55 -20.31
N ALA A 47 5.30 10.61 -20.73
CA ALA A 47 6.09 9.41 -21.03
C ALA A 47 6.30 8.54 -19.78
N ALA A 48 6.56 9.15 -18.61
CA ALA A 48 6.70 8.43 -17.35
C ALA A 48 5.38 7.75 -16.93
N LEU A 49 4.23 8.43 -17.09
CA LEU A 49 2.91 7.87 -16.82
C LEU A 49 2.58 6.70 -17.78
N LEU A 50 2.89 6.84 -19.07
CA LEU A 50 2.71 5.76 -20.05
C LEU A 50 3.62 4.57 -19.76
N ALA A 51 4.87 4.80 -19.38
CA ALA A 51 5.80 3.75 -18.99
C ALA A 51 5.32 3.01 -17.73
N LEU A 52 4.80 3.75 -16.73
CA LEU A 52 4.21 3.17 -15.52
C LEU A 52 2.95 2.36 -15.85
N ALA A 53 2.06 2.88 -16.70
CA ALA A 53 0.86 2.18 -17.14
C ALA A 53 1.22 0.91 -17.93
N ALA A 54 2.21 0.96 -18.82
CA ALA A 54 2.71 -0.19 -19.55
C ALA A 54 3.35 -1.24 -18.61
N ALA A 55 4.16 -0.80 -17.64
CA ALA A 55 4.72 -1.68 -16.62
C ALA A 55 3.64 -2.38 -15.80
N LEU A 56 2.56 -1.67 -15.43
CA LEU A 56 1.42 -2.24 -14.71
C LEU A 56 0.52 -3.13 -15.59
N ALA A 57 0.58 -3.01 -16.90
CA ALA A 57 -0.14 -3.88 -17.84
C ALA A 57 0.55 -5.25 -18.04
N VAL A 58 1.85 -5.34 -17.78
CA VAL A 58 2.60 -6.59 -17.87
C VAL A 58 2.43 -7.40 -16.59
N PRO A 59 1.88 -8.64 -16.64
CA PRO A 59 1.66 -9.48 -15.45
C PRO A 59 2.92 -9.69 -14.59
N GLN A 60 4.08 -9.84 -15.22
CA GLN A 60 5.38 -9.97 -14.54
C GLN A 60 5.81 -8.70 -13.80
N ALA A 61 5.52 -7.51 -14.33
CA ALA A 61 5.83 -6.26 -13.65
C ALA A 61 4.91 -6.02 -12.44
N ARG A 62 3.64 -6.43 -12.52
CA ARG A 62 2.74 -6.45 -11.34
C ARG A 62 3.29 -7.35 -10.24
N SER A 63 3.81 -8.53 -10.59
CA SER A 63 4.39 -9.47 -9.60
C SER A 63 5.67 -8.92 -8.95
N THR A 64 6.42 -8.08 -9.65
CA THR A 64 7.65 -7.44 -9.12
C THR A 64 7.32 -6.28 -8.18
N ILE A 65 6.25 -5.52 -8.47
CA ILE A 65 5.74 -4.44 -7.59
C ILE A 65 5.11 -5.03 -6.33
N LEU A 66 4.48 -6.21 -6.44
CA LEU A 66 3.89 -6.95 -5.31
C LEU A 66 4.91 -7.74 -4.46
N ARG A 67 6.22 -7.62 -4.73
CA ARG A 67 7.25 -8.32 -3.95
C ARG A 67 7.28 -7.91 -2.48
N PHE A 68 6.79 -6.71 -2.16
CA PHE A 68 6.67 -6.21 -0.79
C PHE A 68 5.33 -5.52 -0.62
N PHE A 69 4.34 -6.26 -0.17
CA PHE A 69 3.07 -5.68 0.22
C PHE A 69 3.00 -5.60 1.74
N HIS A 70 2.73 -4.40 2.27
CA HIS A 70 2.51 -4.19 3.69
C HIS A 70 1.02 -3.92 3.91
N LEU A 71 0.42 -4.68 4.82
CA LEU A 71 -0.93 -4.45 5.29
C LEU A 71 -0.92 -4.58 6.81
N GLY A 72 -1.08 -3.46 7.52
CA GLY A 72 -0.92 -3.43 8.98
C GLY A 72 0.43 -4.00 9.41
N GLY A 73 0.42 -4.92 10.36
CA GLY A 73 1.62 -5.60 10.87
C GLY A 73 2.17 -6.73 9.98
N VAL A 74 1.63 -6.94 8.75
CA VAL A 74 2.02 -8.05 7.87
C VAL A 74 2.85 -7.59 6.69
N THR A 75 3.94 -8.28 6.44
CA THR A 75 4.75 -8.16 5.22
C THR A 75 4.64 -9.42 4.37
N ILE A 76 4.23 -9.27 3.11
CA ILE A 76 4.20 -10.37 2.14
C ILE A 76 5.42 -10.26 1.25
N GLU A 77 6.21 -11.33 1.21
CA GLU A 77 7.39 -11.45 0.36
C GLU A 77 7.17 -12.57 -0.65
N ARG A 78 7.38 -12.27 -1.92
CA ARG A 78 7.38 -13.29 -2.97
C ARG A 78 8.79 -13.79 -3.22
N VAL A 79 8.96 -15.11 -3.20
CA VAL A 79 10.25 -15.79 -3.43
C VAL A 79 10.12 -16.82 -4.53
N GLU A 80 11.21 -17.14 -5.21
CA GLU A 80 11.24 -18.20 -6.23
C GLU A 80 11.15 -19.59 -5.61
N THR A 81 11.76 -19.77 -4.45
CA THR A 81 11.76 -21.04 -3.72
C THR A 81 11.33 -20.82 -2.28
N LEU A 82 10.33 -21.57 -1.83
CA LEU A 82 9.86 -21.50 -0.46
C LEU A 82 10.91 -22.08 0.50
N PRO A 83 11.14 -21.42 1.66
CA PRO A 83 11.99 -22.01 2.71
C PRO A 83 11.33 -23.26 3.28
N PRO A 84 12.12 -24.17 3.87
CA PRO A 84 11.59 -25.33 4.57
C PRO A 84 10.58 -24.91 5.64
N ALA A 85 9.41 -25.53 5.64
CA ALA A 85 8.34 -25.28 6.59
C ALA A 85 7.58 -26.57 6.91
N GLN A 86 7.05 -26.63 8.13
CA GLN A 86 6.33 -27.82 8.61
C GLN A 86 4.84 -27.72 8.25
N GLU A 87 4.27 -28.84 7.80
CA GLU A 87 2.82 -28.99 7.76
C GLU A 87 2.31 -29.30 9.16
N ARG A 88 1.40 -28.47 9.66
CA ARG A 88 0.77 -28.66 10.96
C ARG A 88 -0.72 -28.36 10.89
N PRO A 89 -1.57 -29.13 11.60
CA PRO A 89 -2.96 -28.74 11.79
C PRO A 89 -3.08 -27.35 12.43
N LEU A 90 -4.12 -26.60 12.07
CA LEU A 90 -4.34 -25.23 12.59
C LEU A 90 -4.41 -25.15 14.12
N ALA A 91 -4.91 -26.21 14.76
CA ALA A 91 -5.03 -26.29 16.22
C ALA A 91 -3.74 -26.69 16.95
N GLN A 92 -2.68 -27.06 16.21
CA GLN A 92 -1.46 -27.56 16.83
C GLN A 92 -0.54 -26.43 17.25
N GLY A 93 -0.10 -26.44 18.51
CA GLY A 93 0.89 -25.51 19.04
C GLY A 93 0.31 -24.18 19.52
N LEU A 94 -1.01 -24.10 19.70
CA LEU A 94 -1.66 -22.87 20.16
C LEU A 94 -1.50 -22.60 21.68
N GLY A 95 -0.90 -23.54 22.42
CA GLY A 95 -0.77 -23.41 23.88
C GLY A 95 -2.07 -23.68 24.65
N PRO A 96 -2.11 -23.33 25.94
CA PRO A 96 -3.32 -23.49 26.76
C PRO A 96 -4.39 -22.46 26.40
N PRO A 97 -5.66 -22.87 26.30
CA PRO A 97 -6.75 -21.94 26.02
C PRO A 97 -7.04 -21.03 27.22
N LEU A 98 -7.41 -19.79 26.94
CA LEU A 98 -7.84 -18.77 27.89
C LEU A 98 -9.30 -18.37 27.64
N ALA A 99 -9.94 -17.77 28.64
CA ALA A 99 -11.18 -17.05 28.40
C ALA A 99 -10.93 -15.81 27.55
N ALA A 100 -11.85 -15.45 26.66
CA ALA A 100 -11.70 -14.28 25.79
C ALA A 100 -11.45 -13.00 26.60
N SER A 101 -12.12 -12.83 27.76
CA SER A 101 -11.90 -11.70 28.66
C SER A 101 -10.50 -11.60 29.27
N GLN A 102 -9.76 -12.71 29.31
CA GLN A 102 -8.38 -12.75 29.82
C GLN A 102 -7.36 -12.42 28.72
N ALA A 103 -7.72 -12.59 27.46
CA ALA A 103 -6.83 -12.31 26.34
C ALA A 103 -6.46 -10.83 26.26
N GLN A 104 -7.44 -9.93 26.48
CA GLN A 104 -7.23 -8.49 26.45
C GLN A 104 -6.17 -8.02 27.46
N LEU A 105 -6.02 -8.70 28.59
CA LEU A 105 -5.00 -8.38 29.59
C LEU A 105 -3.57 -8.77 29.17
N LYS A 106 -3.44 -9.53 28.08
CA LYS A 106 -2.16 -10.09 27.60
C LYS A 106 -1.67 -9.48 26.29
N VAL A 107 -2.48 -8.64 25.66
CA VAL A 107 -2.17 -7.97 24.39
C VAL A 107 -2.32 -6.46 24.54
N ASN A 108 -1.76 -5.70 23.62
CA ASN A 108 -1.75 -4.23 23.63
C ASN A 108 -2.80 -3.59 22.70
N PHE A 109 -3.79 -4.36 22.29
CA PHE A 109 -4.91 -3.92 21.45
C PHE A 109 -6.22 -4.51 21.98
N GLU A 110 -7.34 -4.01 21.52
CA GLU A 110 -8.67 -4.55 21.84
C GLU A 110 -9.04 -5.65 20.83
N PRO A 111 -9.17 -6.93 21.27
CA PRO A 111 -9.54 -8.01 20.37
C PRO A 111 -10.95 -7.86 19.82
N LEU A 112 -11.12 -8.10 18.53
CA LEU A 112 -12.37 -8.02 17.77
C LEU A 112 -13.02 -9.40 17.62
N LEU A 113 -13.07 -10.15 18.72
CA LEU A 113 -13.57 -11.53 18.69
C LEU A 113 -15.08 -11.60 18.50
N PRO A 114 -15.59 -12.47 17.62
CA PRO A 114 -17.02 -12.75 17.54
C PRO A 114 -17.59 -13.15 18.91
N PRO A 115 -18.83 -12.73 19.25
CA PRO A 115 -19.43 -12.97 20.57
C PRO A 115 -19.54 -14.44 20.99
N GLU A 116 -19.63 -15.34 20.01
CA GLU A 116 -19.67 -16.79 20.22
C GLU A 116 -18.33 -17.40 20.63
N ILE A 117 -17.24 -16.64 20.55
CA ILE A 117 -15.91 -17.11 20.90
C ILE A 117 -15.63 -16.89 22.38
N HIS A 118 -15.66 -17.98 23.14
CA HIS A 118 -15.40 -17.95 24.57
C HIS A 118 -13.99 -18.41 24.95
N ARG A 119 -13.29 -19.11 24.05
CA ARG A 119 -11.94 -19.64 24.26
C ARG A 119 -11.00 -19.17 23.16
N VAL A 120 -9.91 -18.61 23.59
CA VAL A 120 -8.85 -18.10 22.72
C VAL A 120 -7.49 -18.58 23.20
N TYR A 121 -6.50 -18.35 22.39
CA TYR A 121 -5.10 -18.59 22.71
C TYR A 121 -4.37 -17.27 22.57
N VAL A 122 -3.32 -17.06 23.35
CA VAL A 122 -2.46 -15.87 23.21
C VAL A 122 -1.04 -16.34 23.00
N ASP A 123 -0.44 -15.84 21.96
CA ASP A 123 0.88 -16.25 21.51
C ASP A 123 1.59 -15.07 20.81
N ASP A 124 2.84 -14.78 21.24
CA ASP A 124 3.64 -13.66 20.70
C ASP A 124 2.91 -12.31 20.59
N GLY A 125 1.99 -12.01 21.52
CA GLY A 125 1.21 -10.77 21.48
C GLY A 125 0.05 -10.79 20.49
N ALA A 126 -0.24 -11.93 19.87
CA ALA A 126 -1.42 -12.17 19.05
C ALA A 126 -2.51 -12.93 19.83
N VAL A 127 -3.76 -12.69 19.48
CA VAL A 127 -4.91 -13.47 19.92
C VAL A 127 -5.33 -14.42 18.81
N LEU A 128 -5.48 -15.70 19.14
CA LEU A 128 -5.86 -16.73 18.17
C LEU A 128 -7.16 -17.38 18.62
N ALA A 129 -8.05 -17.65 17.67
CA ALA A 129 -9.31 -18.34 17.92
C ALA A 129 -9.58 -19.38 16.82
N LEU A 130 -10.05 -20.56 17.24
CA LEU A 130 -10.52 -21.60 16.31
C LEU A 130 -12.01 -21.45 16.08
N LEU A 131 -12.37 -21.16 14.85
CA LEU A 131 -13.75 -21.02 14.37
C LEU A 131 -14.19 -22.30 13.65
N ARG A 132 -15.49 -22.54 13.67
CA ARG A 132 -16.14 -23.56 12.83
C ARG A 132 -17.10 -22.89 11.86
N ASP A 133 -16.86 -23.01 10.57
CA ASP A 133 -17.76 -22.51 9.53
C ASP A 133 -18.09 -23.64 8.54
N HIS A 134 -19.36 -24.00 8.46
CA HIS A 134 -19.86 -25.10 7.59
C HIS A 134 -19.00 -26.40 7.64
N GLY A 135 -18.63 -26.81 8.87
CA GLY A 135 -17.81 -28.00 9.10
C GLY A 135 -16.31 -27.83 8.85
N LYS A 136 -15.87 -26.67 8.34
CA LYS A 136 -14.47 -26.31 8.15
C LYS A 136 -13.90 -25.72 9.44
N THR A 137 -12.67 -26.10 9.79
CA THR A 137 -11.92 -25.45 10.88
C THR A 137 -11.14 -24.27 10.29
N VAL A 138 -11.28 -23.11 10.89
CA VAL A 138 -10.66 -21.85 10.48
C VAL A 138 -9.93 -21.26 11.68
N LEU A 139 -8.73 -20.79 11.49
CA LEU A 139 -7.95 -20.07 12.49
C LEU A 139 -8.09 -18.57 12.23
N LEU A 140 -8.68 -17.85 13.18
CA LEU A 140 -8.61 -16.40 13.27
C LEU A 140 -7.40 -16.03 14.10
N THR A 141 -6.59 -15.11 13.62
CA THR A 141 -5.48 -14.50 14.35
C THR A 141 -5.66 -13.00 14.31
N GLU A 142 -5.53 -12.35 15.45
CA GLU A 142 -5.63 -10.90 15.61
C GLU A 142 -4.35 -10.37 16.25
N PHE A 143 -3.84 -9.25 15.76
CA PHE A 143 -2.65 -8.61 16.31
C PHE A 143 -2.66 -7.10 16.02
N GLY A 144 -2.03 -6.34 16.91
CA GLY A 144 -1.90 -4.89 16.76
C GLY A 144 -0.81 -4.50 15.75
N ASP A 145 -0.76 -3.22 15.41
CA ASP A 145 0.14 -2.66 14.41
C ASP A 145 1.64 -2.87 14.70
N SER A 146 2.01 -3.09 15.96
CA SER A 146 3.40 -3.34 16.35
C SER A 146 3.88 -4.77 16.06
N PHE A 147 2.99 -5.65 15.64
CA PHE A 147 3.31 -7.04 15.34
C PHE A 147 3.90 -7.17 13.93
N TYR A 148 5.05 -7.81 13.81
CA TYR A 148 5.68 -8.09 12.52
C TYR A 148 5.50 -9.56 12.15
N GLU A 149 4.58 -9.82 11.23
CA GLU A 149 4.43 -11.12 10.59
C GLU A 149 5.05 -11.09 9.19
N LYS A 150 5.94 -12.03 8.90
CA LYS A 150 6.46 -12.23 7.56
C LYS A 150 5.77 -13.42 6.91
N LYS A 151 5.02 -13.16 5.85
CA LYS A 151 4.43 -14.18 5.00
C LYS A 151 5.23 -14.31 3.72
N ILE A 152 5.66 -15.54 3.45
CA ILE A 152 6.48 -15.85 2.29
C ILE A 152 5.60 -16.64 1.31
N VAL A 153 5.41 -16.11 0.12
CA VAL A 153 4.66 -16.76 -0.96
C VAL A 153 5.63 -17.15 -2.07
N GLY A 154 5.49 -18.40 -2.56
CA GLY A 154 6.35 -18.91 -3.63
C GLY A 154 5.66 -18.88 -4.98
N GLY A 155 6.46 -18.69 -6.03
CA GLY A 155 6.11 -18.96 -7.41
C GLY A 155 4.90 -18.25 -8.01
N GLU A 156 4.60 -18.62 -9.25
CA GLU A 156 3.46 -18.07 -10.01
C GLU A 156 2.12 -18.73 -9.61
N GLU A 157 2.17 -19.89 -8.97
CA GLU A 157 0.97 -20.66 -8.58
C GLU A 157 0.25 -20.08 -7.35
N THR A 158 0.90 -19.21 -6.57
CA THR A 158 0.27 -18.52 -5.44
C THR A 158 -0.32 -17.19 -5.91
N ARG A 159 -1.63 -17.06 -5.82
CA ARG A 159 -2.37 -15.84 -6.13
C ARG A 159 -2.45 -14.95 -4.90
N VAL A 160 -2.13 -13.67 -5.08
CA VAL A 160 -2.32 -12.62 -4.08
C VAL A 160 -3.22 -11.57 -4.72
N GLU A 161 -4.41 -11.39 -4.17
CA GLU A 161 -5.44 -10.51 -4.70
C GLU A 161 -5.86 -9.50 -3.64
N GLN A 162 -6.02 -8.24 -4.05
CA GLN A 162 -6.63 -7.22 -3.18
C GLN A 162 -8.13 -7.48 -3.09
N VAL A 163 -8.65 -7.39 -1.88
CA VAL A 163 -10.08 -7.57 -1.58
C VAL A 163 -10.57 -6.49 -0.64
N ARG A 164 -11.88 -6.33 -0.54
CA ARG A 164 -12.51 -5.46 0.47
C ARG A 164 -13.28 -6.32 1.48
N VAL A 165 -13.10 -6.02 2.76
CA VAL A 165 -13.88 -6.57 3.86
C VAL A 165 -14.70 -5.43 4.44
N GLY A 166 -15.97 -5.28 3.98
CA GLY A 166 -16.72 -4.07 4.26
C GLY A 166 -16.05 -2.84 3.65
N GLY A 167 -15.70 -1.88 4.50
CA GLY A 167 -14.94 -0.67 4.11
C GLY A 167 -13.42 -0.84 4.14
N ASP A 168 -12.91 -1.93 4.70
CA ASP A 168 -11.49 -2.14 5.00
C ASP A 168 -10.73 -2.79 3.84
N ASP A 169 -9.46 -2.44 3.71
CA ASP A 169 -8.56 -3.06 2.75
C ASP A 169 -8.09 -4.43 3.24
N GLY A 170 -8.02 -5.39 2.32
CA GLY A 170 -7.59 -6.74 2.61
C GLY A 170 -6.83 -7.39 1.46
N LEU A 171 -6.23 -8.54 1.78
CA LEU A 171 -5.49 -9.38 0.84
C LEU A 171 -5.96 -10.81 0.95
N TRP A 172 -6.31 -11.38 -0.19
CA TRP A 172 -6.58 -12.80 -0.34
C TRP A 172 -5.37 -13.51 -0.92
N ILE A 173 -4.93 -14.57 -0.26
CA ILE A 173 -3.80 -15.38 -0.68
C ILE A 173 -4.25 -16.82 -0.80
N ALA A 174 -4.16 -17.38 -2.01
CA ALA A 174 -4.64 -18.72 -2.32
C ALA A 174 -3.82 -19.38 -3.43
N GLY A 175 -4.05 -20.67 -3.64
CA GLY A 175 -3.38 -21.49 -4.66
C GLY A 175 -2.32 -22.38 -4.03
N ALA A 176 -1.09 -22.32 -4.54
CA ALA A 176 0.00 -23.12 -4.01
C ALA A 176 0.29 -22.79 -2.54
N ARG A 177 0.92 -23.73 -1.87
CA ARG A 177 1.30 -23.58 -0.46
C ARG A 177 2.22 -22.38 -0.29
N HIS A 178 2.06 -21.71 0.83
CA HIS A 178 2.91 -20.58 1.21
C HIS A 178 3.33 -20.72 2.68
N VAL A 179 4.41 -20.07 3.05
CA VAL A 179 4.98 -20.18 4.38
C VAL A 179 4.50 -19.01 5.25
N PHE A 180 4.03 -19.36 6.42
CA PHE A 180 3.71 -18.44 7.49
C PHE A 180 4.82 -18.48 8.54
N ARG A 181 5.32 -17.32 8.93
CA ARG A 181 6.41 -17.18 9.89
C ARG A 181 6.04 -16.15 10.96
N MET A 182 5.97 -16.62 12.21
CA MET A 182 5.95 -15.78 13.40
C MET A 182 7.35 -15.65 13.98
N PRO A 183 7.67 -14.56 14.69
CA PRO A 183 9.03 -14.33 15.22
C PRO A 183 9.55 -15.47 16.08
N SER A 184 8.72 -16.02 16.97
CA SER A 184 9.12 -17.03 17.97
C SER A 184 8.84 -18.47 17.54
N HIS A 185 8.32 -18.69 16.31
CA HIS A 185 7.90 -20.03 15.88
C HIS A 185 8.62 -20.53 14.64
N ALA A 186 8.75 -21.85 14.56
CA ALA A 186 9.23 -22.49 13.35
C ALA A 186 8.25 -22.21 12.18
N PRO A 187 8.76 -21.90 10.99
CA PRO A 187 7.94 -21.67 9.81
C PRO A 187 6.98 -22.83 9.56
N ARG A 188 5.71 -22.53 9.26
CA ARG A 188 4.72 -23.53 8.87
C ARG A 188 4.11 -23.26 7.50
N MET A 189 3.68 -24.33 6.86
CA MET A 189 2.89 -24.22 5.63
C MET A 189 1.48 -23.72 5.97
N ALA A 190 1.02 -22.74 5.22
CA ALA A 190 -0.32 -22.19 5.34
C ALA A 190 -1.15 -22.52 4.10
N GLY A 191 -2.47 -22.68 4.32
CA GLY A 191 -3.47 -22.80 3.27
C GLY A 191 -3.96 -21.45 2.74
N ASN A 192 -5.22 -21.39 2.30
CA ASN A 192 -5.83 -20.14 1.88
C ASN A 192 -5.96 -19.18 3.06
N VAL A 193 -5.66 -17.89 2.84
CA VAL A 193 -5.63 -16.88 3.88
C VAL A 193 -6.26 -15.59 3.39
N LEU A 194 -7.11 -15.00 4.22
CA LEU A 194 -7.54 -13.62 4.11
C LEU A 194 -6.86 -12.81 5.23
N ILE A 195 -6.26 -11.68 4.88
CA ILE A 195 -5.68 -10.72 5.82
C ILE A 195 -6.37 -9.38 5.57
N TRP A 196 -6.78 -8.69 6.62
CA TRP A 196 -7.35 -7.34 6.52
C TRP A 196 -7.03 -6.55 7.78
N THR A 197 -7.16 -5.24 7.71
CA THR A 197 -7.03 -4.35 8.87
C THR A 197 -8.39 -3.79 9.23
N HIS A 198 -8.67 -3.64 10.52
CA HIS A 198 -9.83 -2.93 11.04
C HIS A 198 -9.38 -2.04 12.20
N GLY A 199 -9.40 -0.72 12.00
CA GLY A 199 -8.72 0.21 12.92
C GLY A 199 -7.24 -0.14 13.04
N ASP A 200 -6.77 -0.27 14.27
CA ASP A 200 -5.37 -0.59 14.60
C ASP A 200 -5.13 -2.10 14.75
N VAL A 201 -6.10 -2.94 14.37
CA VAL A 201 -5.99 -4.40 14.45
C VAL A 201 -5.83 -4.99 13.07
N THR A 202 -4.84 -5.84 12.91
CA THR A 202 -4.70 -6.70 11.74
C THR A 202 -5.30 -8.07 12.05
N LEU A 203 -6.20 -8.52 11.19
CA LEU A 203 -6.90 -9.80 11.32
C LEU A 203 -6.48 -10.72 10.18
N ARG A 204 -6.41 -12.00 10.49
CA ARG A 204 -6.02 -13.05 9.56
C ARG A 204 -6.90 -14.28 9.74
N LEU A 205 -7.61 -14.67 8.70
CA LEU A 205 -8.35 -15.93 8.62
C LEU A 205 -7.58 -16.93 7.78
N GLU A 206 -7.34 -18.10 8.32
CA GLU A 206 -6.70 -19.22 7.61
C GLU A 206 -7.56 -20.47 7.67
N GLY A 207 -7.79 -21.09 6.52
CA GLY A 207 -8.55 -22.34 6.45
C GLY A 207 -8.86 -22.78 5.02
N PRO A 208 -9.56 -23.89 4.86
CA PRO A 208 -9.98 -24.41 3.56
C PRO A 208 -11.20 -23.64 3.02
N LEU A 209 -11.08 -22.32 2.98
CA LEU A 209 -12.12 -21.39 2.54
C LEU A 209 -11.88 -20.97 1.08
N THR A 210 -12.96 -20.65 0.40
CA THR A 210 -12.92 -19.81 -0.80
C THR A 210 -12.84 -18.34 -0.38
N GLN A 211 -12.45 -17.44 -1.30
CA GLN A 211 -12.40 -16.01 -1.05
C GLN A 211 -13.75 -15.45 -0.55
N ALA A 212 -14.85 -15.85 -1.21
CA ALA A 212 -16.19 -15.38 -0.82
C ALA A 212 -16.61 -15.87 0.58
N GLU A 213 -16.25 -17.10 0.96
CA GLU A 213 -16.49 -17.61 2.31
C GLU A 213 -15.65 -16.86 3.34
N ALA A 214 -14.37 -16.61 3.03
CA ALA A 214 -13.47 -15.88 3.92
C ALA A 214 -13.94 -14.44 4.16
N VAL A 215 -14.31 -13.71 3.10
CA VAL A 215 -14.83 -12.34 3.22
C VAL A 215 -16.15 -12.32 4.01
N ARG A 216 -17.07 -13.25 3.76
CA ARG A 216 -18.32 -13.34 4.50
C ARG A 216 -18.08 -13.64 6.00
N LEU A 217 -17.12 -14.51 6.32
CA LEU A 217 -16.75 -14.80 7.70
C LEU A 217 -16.09 -13.60 8.36
N ALA A 218 -15.19 -12.90 7.67
CA ALA A 218 -14.51 -11.71 8.15
C ALA A 218 -15.49 -10.57 8.48
N LEU A 219 -16.52 -10.36 7.67
CA LEU A 219 -17.57 -9.36 7.95
C LEU A 219 -18.32 -9.63 9.26
N ARG A 220 -18.41 -10.87 9.71
CA ARG A 220 -19.05 -11.23 10.99
C ARG A 220 -18.13 -11.00 12.19
N THR A 221 -16.82 -10.90 11.98
CA THR A 221 -15.84 -10.65 13.06
C THR A 221 -15.66 -9.17 13.35
N THR A 222 -16.04 -8.28 12.44
CA THR A 222 -15.86 -6.82 12.56
C THR A 222 -17.18 -6.05 12.73
N GLN A 223 -18.30 -6.73 12.99
CA GLN A 223 -19.59 -6.16 13.35
C GLN A 223 -19.81 -6.23 14.87
#